data_2ece1611a2000e212b8763f92df352ef
#
_entry.id   2ece1611a2000e212b8763f92df352ef
#
_cell.length_a   1.000
_cell.length_b   1.000
_cell.length_c   1.000
_cell.angle_alpha   90.00
_cell.angle_beta   90.00
_cell.angle_gamma   90.00
#
_symmetry.space_group_name_H-M   'P 1'
#
loop_
_entity.id
_entity.type
_entity.pdbx_description
1 polymer ?
#
loop_
_entity_poly.entity_id
_entity_poly.type
_entity_poly.pdbx_seq_one_letter_code
_entity_poly.pdbx_strand_id
1 'polypeptide(L)'
;MRPAGHGETQPRLDDDRLPIVLLVLDGLGDRPIPELNGCTPAEAADTPNLDSLAASGSNGWHLPFGWGTAPASELAHWAMFGFHDVAFPGRAVLEGLGAGLDIPRHTTTMHASLRTSRREQDRLWITGRAGKPDETDADALLTELQPLLAGLDVQLEPLGRGGEALLFAHEHASAAVTDSDPFFETFHPCLRPRPTHPDGQGLATTLNELLRTARDCLLNSDTNATRRKHGLPPLDVLTTKWTGVRGDTPSFAEQIGVNGAAVTSTRLYQGLAAVLGMTSVHLPPIHDLAKDLSARLDAADELIASGARFVHVHTKATDEAGHTKNPHTKRDVLEAADPGLARLGELTERSIVAVTGDHATPSTHGILHTADPTPLTIAGPTVRQDEVREFGEWPARHGWYGRIRAEELLPLLAGHANRPVFLGHRISARPVPALADAPEPLHFER
;
A
#
# COMPACT_ATOMS: atom_id res chain seq x y z
N MET A 1 -39.56 -18.34 -8.17
CA MET A 1 -38.98 -18.59 -9.51
C MET A 1 -39.46 -19.95 -9.99
N ARG A 2 -39.99 -20.06 -11.19
CA ARG A 2 -40.25 -21.37 -11.80
C ARG A 2 -38.96 -21.97 -12.25
N PRO A 3 -38.66 -23.24 -12.05
CA PRO A 3 -37.49 -23.87 -12.65
C PRO A 3 -37.59 -23.72 -14.17
N ALA A 4 -36.48 -23.34 -14.81
CA ALA A 4 -36.40 -23.23 -16.25
C ALA A 4 -36.75 -24.57 -16.90
N GLY A 5 -37.60 -24.54 -17.95
CA GLY A 5 -37.86 -25.72 -18.79
C GLY A 5 -36.56 -26.19 -19.45
N HIS A 6 -36.53 -27.46 -19.80
CA HIS A 6 -35.41 -28.04 -20.56
C HIS A 6 -35.17 -27.24 -21.84
N GLY A 7 -34.08 -26.49 -21.90
CA GLY A 7 -33.64 -25.72 -23.08
C GLY A 7 -33.54 -24.20 -22.91
N GLU A 8 -34.03 -23.61 -21.78
CA GLU A 8 -33.81 -22.21 -21.48
C GLU A 8 -32.56 -22.07 -20.59
N THR A 9 -31.53 -21.43 -21.11
CA THR A 9 -30.39 -20.96 -20.29
C THR A 9 -30.91 -19.86 -19.40
N GLN A 10 -30.96 -20.09 -18.08
CA GLN A 10 -31.17 -19.00 -17.12
C GLN A 10 -29.96 -18.06 -17.22
N PRO A 11 -30.19 -16.72 -17.27
CA PRO A 11 -29.10 -15.79 -17.14
C PRO A 11 -28.39 -16.07 -15.82
N ARG A 12 -27.06 -16.11 -15.86
CA ARG A 12 -26.26 -16.21 -14.63
C ARG A 12 -26.53 -14.97 -13.79
N LEU A 13 -26.50 -15.12 -12.48
CA LEU A 13 -26.70 -13.96 -11.56
C LEU A 13 -25.65 -12.89 -11.71
N ASP A 14 -24.52 -13.19 -12.35
CA ASP A 14 -23.37 -12.33 -12.61
C ASP A 14 -23.30 -11.79 -14.04
N ASP A 15 -24.20 -12.18 -14.95
CA ASP A 15 -24.16 -11.76 -16.36
C ASP A 15 -24.22 -10.23 -16.55
N ASP A 16 -24.94 -9.52 -15.67
CA ASP A 16 -25.06 -8.05 -15.67
C ASP A 16 -24.07 -7.36 -14.72
N ARG A 17 -23.16 -8.11 -14.09
CA ARG A 17 -22.21 -7.59 -13.09
C ARG A 17 -20.88 -7.27 -13.73
N LEU A 18 -20.43 -6.04 -13.51
CA LEU A 18 -19.21 -5.51 -14.12
C LEU A 18 -17.99 -5.80 -13.23
N PRO A 19 -16.82 -6.09 -13.80
CA PRO A 19 -15.57 -6.03 -13.05
C PRO A 19 -15.23 -4.59 -12.66
N ILE A 20 -14.40 -4.45 -11.63
CA ILE A 20 -13.91 -3.18 -11.11
C ILE A 20 -12.39 -3.13 -11.35
N VAL A 21 -11.90 -2.04 -11.92
CA VAL A 21 -10.47 -1.70 -12.03
C VAL A 21 -10.22 -0.46 -11.19
N LEU A 22 -9.40 -0.57 -10.16
CA LEU A 22 -8.96 0.53 -9.32
C LEU A 22 -7.49 0.83 -9.61
N LEU A 23 -7.23 1.89 -10.40
CA LEU A 23 -5.89 2.40 -10.62
C LEU A 23 -5.52 3.40 -9.53
N VAL A 24 -4.47 3.10 -8.78
CA VAL A 24 -3.91 3.99 -7.76
C VAL A 24 -2.58 4.56 -8.24
N LEU A 25 -2.56 5.86 -8.45
CA LEU A 25 -1.36 6.66 -8.64
C LEU A 25 -0.88 7.07 -7.24
N ASP A 26 0.03 6.28 -6.66
CA ASP A 26 0.48 6.42 -5.27
C ASP A 26 0.99 7.85 -5.01
N GLY A 27 0.54 8.45 -3.92
CA GLY A 27 0.96 9.80 -3.52
C GLY A 27 0.53 10.89 -4.49
N LEU A 28 -0.52 10.69 -5.31
CA LEU A 28 -0.96 11.60 -6.38
C LEU A 28 -1.20 13.02 -5.89
N GLY A 29 -1.93 13.18 -4.77
CA GLY A 29 -2.35 14.49 -4.30
C GLY A 29 -1.19 15.42 -3.97
N ASP A 30 -1.45 16.72 -4.10
CA ASP A 30 -0.49 17.79 -3.81
C ASP A 30 -1.22 19.05 -3.33
N ARG A 31 -0.44 20.09 -3.07
CA ARG A 31 -0.90 21.43 -2.71
C ARG A 31 -0.72 22.38 -3.89
N PRO A 32 -1.47 23.51 -3.90
CA PRO A 32 -1.22 24.57 -4.86
C PRO A 32 0.22 25.09 -4.78
N ILE A 33 0.92 25.13 -5.90
CA ILE A 33 2.36 25.45 -6.01
C ILE A 33 2.53 26.79 -6.73
N PRO A 34 3.16 27.79 -6.13
CA PRO A 34 3.39 29.09 -6.77
C PRO A 34 4.13 28.98 -8.11
N GLU A 35 5.13 28.12 -8.21
CA GLU A 35 5.93 27.85 -9.41
C GLU A 35 5.11 27.23 -10.56
N LEU A 36 3.95 26.65 -10.25
CA LEU A 36 2.97 26.13 -11.19
C LEU A 36 1.75 27.07 -11.33
N ASN A 37 1.92 28.36 -11.11
CA ASN A 37 0.86 29.38 -11.15
C ASN A 37 -0.31 29.11 -10.19
N GLY A 38 -0.04 28.48 -9.06
CA GLY A 38 -1.05 28.13 -8.05
C GLY A 38 -1.81 26.84 -8.34
N CYS A 39 -1.44 26.09 -9.36
CA CYS A 39 -1.95 24.75 -9.64
C CYS A 39 -1.20 23.69 -8.82
N THR A 40 -1.83 22.53 -8.62
CA THR A 40 -1.12 21.32 -8.21
C THR A 40 -0.34 20.72 -9.41
N PRO A 41 0.60 19.79 -9.21
CA PRO A 41 1.22 19.11 -10.33
C PRO A 41 0.24 18.37 -11.24
N ALA A 42 -0.85 17.79 -10.70
CA ALA A 42 -1.87 17.13 -11.50
C ALA A 42 -2.68 18.12 -12.35
N GLU A 43 -3.01 19.29 -11.80
CA GLU A 43 -3.72 20.36 -12.53
C GLU A 43 -2.84 21.06 -13.59
N ALA A 44 -1.52 21.07 -13.40
CA ALA A 44 -0.59 21.69 -14.32
C ALA A 44 -0.07 20.75 -15.42
N ALA A 45 -0.34 19.46 -15.30
CA ALA A 45 0.09 18.44 -16.24
C ALA A 45 -0.83 18.37 -17.47
N ASP A 46 -0.25 18.18 -18.66
CA ASP A 46 -0.99 17.85 -19.89
C ASP A 46 -1.29 16.35 -19.92
N THR A 47 -2.52 15.98 -19.50
CA THR A 47 -2.94 14.58 -19.31
C THR A 47 -4.24 14.25 -20.05
N PRO A 48 -4.23 14.27 -21.39
CA PRO A 48 -5.44 14.13 -22.20
C PRO A 48 -6.22 12.83 -21.98
N ASN A 49 -5.56 11.72 -21.59
CA ASN A 49 -6.24 10.46 -21.31
C ASN A 49 -6.95 10.50 -19.94
N LEU A 50 -6.34 11.10 -18.92
CA LEU A 50 -6.98 11.33 -17.63
C LEU A 50 -8.10 12.33 -17.74
N ASP A 51 -7.93 13.41 -18.52
CA ASP A 51 -8.98 14.39 -18.78
C ASP A 51 -10.18 13.77 -19.53
N SER A 52 -9.90 12.93 -20.52
CA SER A 52 -10.94 12.18 -21.23
C SER A 52 -11.71 11.25 -20.30
N LEU A 53 -11.02 10.60 -19.36
CA LEU A 53 -11.66 9.77 -18.35
C LEU A 53 -12.53 10.62 -17.42
N ALA A 54 -12.01 11.74 -16.91
CA ALA A 54 -12.74 12.67 -16.05
C ALA A 54 -14.00 13.20 -16.76
N ALA A 55 -13.88 13.56 -18.04
CA ALA A 55 -14.99 14.04 -18.85
C ALA A 55 -16.04 12.97 -19.17
N SER A 56 -15.68 11.68 -19.13
CA SER A 56 -16.60 10.57 -19.43
C SER A 56 -17.28 9.98 -18.19
N GLY A 57 -16.87 10.37 -16.99
CA GLY A 57 -17.31 9.79 -15.73
C GLY A 57 -17.91 10.79 -14.74
N SER A 58 -17.90 10.39 -13.49
CA SER A 58 -18.20 11.24 -12.33
C SER A 58 -16.98 11.36 -11.44
N ASN A 59 -16.83 12.53 -10.84
CA ASN A 59 -15.63 12.93 -10.15
C ASN A 59 -15.91 13.29 -8.69
N GLY A 60 -14.84 13.41 -7.91
CA GLY A 60 -14.86 13.85 -6.52
C GLY A 60 -13.47 13.90 -5.90
N TRP A 61 -13.44 14.13 -4.61
CA TRP A 61 -12.23 14.08 -3.80
C TRP A 61 -12.14 12.79 -3.01
N HIS A 62 -11.02 12.12 -3.10
CA HIS A 62 -10.68 11.04 -2.19
C HIS A 62 -9.85 11.59 -1.02
N LEU A 63 -10.37 11.42 0.18
CA LEU A 63 -9.77 11.81 1.46
C LEU A 63 -9.78 10.59 2.39
N PRO A 64 -8.82 9.68 2.30
CA PRO A 64 -8.88 8.35 2.92
C PRO A 64 -9.36 8.34 4.37
N PHE A 65 -8.82 9.21 5.22
CA PHE A 65 -9.18 9.29 6.64
C PHE A 65 -9.78 10.65 7.04
N GLY A 66 -10.21 11.44 6.04
CA GLY A 66 -10.78 12.77 6.25
C GLY A 66 -9.71 13.85 6.48
N TRP A 67 -10.18 15.06 6.73
CA TRP A 67 -9.31 16.22 6.90
C TRP A 67 -8.37 16.07 8.11
N GLY A 68 -7.08 16.40 7.90
CA GLY A 68 -6.08 16.47 8.96
C GLY A 68 -5.41 15.15 9.34
N THR A 69 -5.82 14.03 8.74
CA THR A 69 -5.21 12.71 9.01
C THR A 69 -4.53 12.16 7.75
N ALA A 70 -3.21 12.35 7.68
CA ALA A 70 -2.39 11.82 6.58
C ALA A 70 -2.13 10.32 6.80
N PRO A 71 -2.47 9.45 5.84
CA PRO A 71 -2.20 8.02 5.97
C PRO A 71 -0.77 7.65 5.54
N ALA A 72 -0.34 6.46 6.00
CA ALA A 72 0.63 5.67 5.25
C ALA A 72 -0.08 4.90 4.13
N SER A 73 0.63 4.65 3.02
CA SER A 73 0.04 4.02 1.83
C SER A 73 -0.66 2.70 2.12
N GLU A 74 -0.04 1.84 2.92
CA GLU A 74 -0.60 0.53 3.28
C GLU A 74 -1.90 0.62 4.09
N LEU A 75 -2.04 1.63 4.95
CA LEU A 75 -3.28 1.86 5.72
C LEU A 75 -4.39 2.42 4.83
N ALA A 76 -4.04 3.32 3.91
CA ALA A 76 -5.01 3.83 2.93
C ALA A 76 -5.56 2.69 2.07
N HIS A 77 -4.68 1.85 1.51
CA HIS A 77 -5.09 0.69 0.70
C HIS A 77 -5.91 -0.32 1.50
N TRP A 78 -5.54 -0.59 2.76
CA TRP A 78 -6.31 -1.45 3.66
C TRP A 78 -7.76 -1.00 3.79
N ALA A 79 -7.96 0.31 4.01
CA ALA A 79 -9.30 0.89 4.10
C ALA A 79 -10.01 0.93 2.73
N MET A 80 -9.31 1.29 1.64
CA MET A 80 -9.85 1.33 0.27
C MET A 80 -10.33 -0.04 -0.20
N PHE A 81 -9.74 -1.12 0.31
CA PHE A 81 -10.14 -2.51 -0.01
C PHE A 81 -11.27 -3.03 0.88
N GLY A 82 -11.86 -2.17 1.72
CA GLY A 82 -12.99 -2.53 2.58
C GLY A 82 -12.61 -3.27 3.86
N PHE A 83 -11.35 -3.14 4.31
CA PHE A 83 -10.84 -3.76 5.54
C PHE A 83 -10.71 -2.78 6.70
N HIS A 84 -11.33 -1.61 6.62
CA HIS A 84 -11.23 -0.56 7.64
C HIS A 84 -11.70 -1.02 9.04
N ASP A 85 -12.56 -2.01 9.12
CA ASP A 85 -13.08 -2.64 10.36
C ASP A 85 -12.31 -3.92 10.76
N VAL A 86 -11.28 -4.30 9.99
CA VAL A 86 -10.41 -5.45 10.26
C VAL A 86 -9.05 -4.95 10.77
N ALA A 87 -8.53 -5.59 11.80
CA ALA A 87 -7.23 -5.22 12.37
C ALA A 87 -6.12 -5.29 11.30
N PHE A 88 -5.38 -4.20 11.14
CA PHE A 88 -4.25 -4.15 10.21
C PHE A 88 -3.07 -4.98 10.75
N PRO A 89 -2.49 -5.90 9.97
CA PRO A 89 -1.48 -6.82 10.46
C PRO A 89 -0.10 -6.19 10.70
N GLY A 90 0.11 -4.96 10.26
CA GLY A 90 1.39 -4.26 10.33
C GLY A 90 2.22 -4.38 9.05
N ARG A 91 2.96 -3.32 8.73
CA ARG A 91 3.74 -3.24 7.49
C ARG A 91 4.84 -4.29 7.43
N ALA A 92 5.50 -4.61 8.56
CA ALA A 92 6.54 -5.65 8.58
C ALA A 92 6.01 -7.03 8.11
N VAL A 93 4.76 -7.37 8.46
CA VAL A 93 4.09 -8.58 7.98
C VAL A 93 3.92 -8.55 6.47
N LEU A 94 3.46 -7.41 5.92
CA LEU A 94 3.30 -7.26 4.46
C LEU A 94 4.64 -7.34 3.72
N GLU A 95 5.69 -6.68 4.22
CA GLU A 95 7.04 -6.73 3.61
C GLU A 95 7.57 -8.17 3.57
N GLY A 96 7.33 -8.95 4.61
CA GLY A 96 7.74 -10.35 4.67
C GLY A 96 6.96 -11.25 3.71
N LEU A 97 5.63 -11.15 3.70
CA LEU A 97 4.79 -11.91 2.77
C LEU A 97 5.13 -11.57 1.32
N GLY A 98 5.37 -10.28 1.02
CA GLY A 98 5.79 -9.82 -0.30
C GLY A 98 7.20 -10.26 -0.70
N ALA A 99 8.05 -10.59 0.26
CA ALA A 99 9.35 -11.23 0.04
C ALA A 99 9.26 -12.76 -0.12
N GLY A 100 8.05 -13.34 0.02
CA GLY A 100 7.83 -14.79 -0.06
C GLY A 100 8.17 -15.54 1.22
N LEU A 101 8.33 -14.83 2.34
CA LEU A 101 8.62 -15.46 3.62
C LEU A 101 7.35 -16.02 4.27
N ASP A 102 7.48 -17.12 4.96
CA ASP A 102 6.42 -17.61 5.84
C ASP A 102 6.43 -16.81 7.14
N ILE A 103 5.40 -16.02 7.35
CA ILE A 103 5.27 -15.18 8.54
C ILE A 103 4.43 -15.92 9.57
N PRO A 104 4.98 -16.25 10.74
CA PRO A 104 4.24 -16.96 11.79
C PRO A 104 3.01 -16.18 12.24
N ARG A 105 1.88 -16.87 12.43
CA ARG A 105 0.67 -16.27 13.00
C ARG A 105 0.84 -15.99 14.48
N HIS A 106 0.19 -14.92 14.95
CA HIS A 106 0.19 -14.52 16.36
C HIS A 106 1.57 -14.26 16.97
N THR A 107 2.58 -14.03 16.11
CA THR A 107 3.95 -13.68 16.50
C THR A 107 4.24 -12.26 16.11
N THR A 108 4.85 -11.49 16.99
CA THR A 108 5.25 -10.12 16.69
C THR A 108 6.37 -10.10 15.66
N THR A 109 6.11 -9.41 14.56
CA THR A 109 7.01 -9.24 13.42
C THR A 109 7.42 -7.78 13.31
N MET A 110 8.70 -7.52 13.14
CA MET A 110 9.26 -6.16 13.03
C MET A 110 10.20 -6.09 11.84
N HIS A 111 10.20 -4.97 11.15
CA HIS A 111 11.23 -4.66 10.16
C HIS A 111 12.46 -4.11 10.89
N ALA A 112 13.62 -4.66 10.58
CA ALA A 112 14.91 -4.22 11.10
C ALA A 112 15.82 -3.73 9.97
N SER A 113 16.69 -2.78 10.29
CA SER A 113 17.66 -2.26 9.32
C SER A 113 18.98 -1.92 9.98
N LEU A 114 20.07 -2.25 9.30
CA LEU A 114 21.41 -1.78 9.66
C LEU A 114 21.57 -0.31 9.23
N ARG A 115 22.09 0.50 10.15
CA ARG A 115 22.32 1.94 9.96
C ARG A 115 23.75 2.31 10.31
N THR A 116 24.21 3.41 9.75
CA THR A 116 25.40 4.12 10.25
C THR A 116 24.99 5.11 11.30
N SER A 117 25.83 5.35 12.30
CA SER A 117 25.49 6.26 13.39
C SER A 117 26.63 7.16 13.83
N ARG A 118 26.26 8.20 14.57
CA ARG A 118 27.17 9.08 15.31
C ARG A 118 26.67 9.23 16.74
N ARG A 119 27.58 9.09 17.70
CA ARG A 119 27.28 9.39 19.10
C ARG A 119 27.58 10.85 19.39
N GLU A 120 26.64 11.57 19.97
CA GLU A 120 26.81 12.91 20.51
C GLU A 120 26.46 12.88 22.00
N GLN A 121 27.47 13.03 22.83
CA GLN A 121 27.34 12.85 24.29
C GLN A 121 26.83 11.44 24.64
N ASP A 122 25.63 11.35 25.19
CA ASP A 122 24.91 10.10 25.55
C ASP A 122 23.84 9.70 24.53
N ARG A 123 23.70 10.45 23.42
CA ARG A 123 22.66 10.27 22.41
C ARG A 123 23.23 9.67 21.14
N LEU A 124 22.40 8.86 20.47
CA LEU A 124 22.74 8.21 19.23
C LEU A 124 21.93 8.81 18.08
N TRP A 125 22.64 9.22 17.03
CA TRP A 125 22.08 9.78 15.81
C TRP A 125 22.33 8.84 14.65
N ILE A 126 21.29 8.55 13.88
CA ILE A 126 21.39 7.85 12.59
C ILE A 126 21.94 8.83 11.57
N THR A 127 22.97 8.43 10.82
CA THR A 127 23.65 9.25 9.82
C THR A 127 23.53 8.73 8.41
N GLY A 128 22.97 7.51 8.25
CA GLY A 128 22.77 6.88 6.95
C GLY A 128 22.27 5.46 7.06
N ARG A 129 22.08 4.83 5.93
CA ARG A 129 21.61 3.44 5.79
C ARG A 129 22.59 2.67 4.90
N ALA A 130 22.60 1.34 5.04
CA ALA A 130 23.26 0.46 4.10
C ALA A 130 22.60 0.61 2.71
N GLY A 131 23.42 0.61 1.69
CA GLY A 131 22.99 0.63 0.29
C GLY A 131 23.40 -0.66 -0.44
N LYS A 132 23.08 -0.75 -1.72
CA LYS A 132 23.47 -1.89 -2.56
C LYS A 132 24.98 -2.21 -2.54
N PRO A 133 25.90 -1.22 -2.49
CA PRO A 133 27.32 -1.51 -2.37
C PRO A 133 27.72 -2.16 -1.04
N ASP A 134 26.90 -2.03 0.00
CA ASP A 134 27.18 -2.54 1.34
C ASP A 134 26.61 -3.95 1.58
N GLU A 135 25.91 -4.55 0.62
CA GLU A 135 25.09 -5.75 0.79
C GLU A 135 25.87 -6.93 1.39
N THR A 136 27.07 -7.21 0.88
CA THR A 136 27.92 -8.30 1.39
C THR A 136 28.32 -8.10 2.85
N ASP A 137 28.73 -6.87 3.21
CA ASP A 137 29.10 -6.54 4.58
C ASP A 137 27.89 -6.57 5.50
N ALA A 138 26.74 -6.09 5.02
CA ALA A 138 25.50 -6.09 5.76
C ALA A 138 24.99 -7.52 6.07
N ASP A 139 25.07 -8.42 5.10
CA ASP A 139 24.68 -9.83 5.29
C ASP A 139 25.60 -10.52 6.30
N ALA A 140 26.90 -10.24 6.26
CA ALA A 140 27.85 -10.73 7.26
C ALA A 140 27.50 -10.23 8.67
N LEU A 141 27.19 -8.93 8.80
CA LEU A 141 26.81 -8.32 10.09
C LEU A 141 25.46 -8.85 10.61
N LEU A 142 24.46 -9.07 9.74
CA LEU A 142 23.21 -9.73 10.15
C LEU A 142 23.45 -11.15 10.64
N THR A 143 24.36 -11.87 9.99
CA THR A 143 24.77 -13.23 10.44
C THR A 143 25.45 -13.20 11.80
N GLU A 144 26.33 -12.24 12.07
CA GLU A 144 26.96 -12.06 13.38
C GLU A 144 25.94 -11.79 14.50
N LEU A 145 24.79 -11.17 14.19
CA LEU A 145 23.73 -10.87 15.16
C LEU A 145 22.84 -12.08 15.49
N GLN A 146 22.70 -13.06 14.61
CA GLN A 146 21.78 -14.19 14.80
C GLN A 146 21.92 -14.92 16.15
N PRO A 147 23.12 -15.30 16.63
CA PRO A 147 23.25 -15.99 17.90
C PRO A 147 22.82 -15.17 19.12
N LEU A 148 23.02 -13.84 19.05
CA LEU A 148 22.61 -12.93 20.12
C LEU A 148 21.09 -12.77 20.18
N LEU A 149 20.44 -12.67 19.04
CA LEU A 149 19.01 -12.52 18.92
C LEU A 149 18.28 -13.80 19.34
N ALA A 150 18.82 -14.96 18.99
CA ALA A 150 18.31 -16.24 19.43
C ALA A 150 18.34 -16.38 20.97
N GLY A 151 19.34 -15.78 21.65
CA GLY A 151 19.41 -15.73 23.10
C GLY A 151 18.31 -14.88 23.76
N LEU A 152 17.61 -14.03 22.98
CA LEU A 152 16.48 -13.20 23.39
C LEU A 152 15.13 -13.72 22.86
N ASP A 153 15.09 -14.95 22.35
CA ASP A 153 13.93 -15.54 21.65
C ASP A 153 13.43 -14.70 20.47
N VAL A 154 14.38 -14.09 19.77
CA VAL A 154 14.12 -13.32 18.54
C VAL A 154 14.84 -13.97 17.37
N GLN A 155 14.08 -14.40 16.37
CA GLN A 155 14.61 -14.91 15.11
C GLN A 155 14.82 -13.75 14.13
N LEU A 156 15.92 -13.79 13.35
CA LEU A 156 16.24 -12.83 12.31
C LEU A 156 16.21 -13.51 10.96
N GLU A 157 15.45 -12.90 10.00
CA GLU A 157 15.39 -13.33 8.61
C GLU A 157 15.81 -12.19 7.69
N PRO A 158 16.95 -12.28 6.98
CA PRO A 158 17.38 -11.26 6.04
C PRO A 158 16.41 -11.09 4.86
N LEU A 159 16.18 -9.86 4.43
CA LEU A 159 15.35 -9.55 3.26
C LEU A 159 16.14 -9.51 1.94
N GLY A 160 17.47 -9.75 1.97
CA GLY A 160 18.35 -9.77 0.80
C GLY A 160 18.42 -8.40 0.10
N ARG A 161 18.42 -7.33 0.88
CA ARG A 161 18.55 -5.97 0.36
C ARG A 161 19.12 -5.03 1.42
N GLY A 162 20.32 -4.51 1.19
CA GLY A 162 20.87 -3.36 1.93
C GLY A 162 20.82 -3.46 3.46
N GLY A 163 21.05 -4.65 4.05
CA GLY A 163 21.05 -4.83 5.51
C GLY A 163 19.68 -4.72 6.16
N GLU A 164 18.61 -4.97 5.40
CA GLU A 164 17.25 -5.08 5.91
C GLU A 164 16.90 -6.53 6.28
N ALA A 165 16.16 -6.69 7.35
CA ALA A 165 15.73 -7.98 7.87
C ALA A 165 14.35 -7.90 8.51
N LEU A 166 13.73 -9.05 8.75
CA LEU A 166 12.61 -9.19 9.68
C LEU A 166 13.09 -9.81 10.99
N LEU A 167 12.50 -9.37 12.07
CA LEU A 167 12.65 -9.96 13.39
C LEU A 167 11.31 -10.55 13.82
N PHE A 168 11.36 -11.80 14.32
CA PHE A 168 10.21 -12.48 14.90
C PHE A 168 10.45 -12.66 16.39
N ALA A 169 9.62 -12.02 17.22
CA ALA A 169 9.68 -12.15 18.68
C ALA A 169 8.57 -13.13 19.13
N HIS A 170 8.94 -14.41 19.31
CA HIS A 170 7.99 -15.51 19.48
C HIS A 170 7.22 -15.45 20.80
N GLU A 171 7.82 -14.96 21.88
CA GLU A 171 7.16 -14.80 23.18
C GLU A 171 6.21 -13.60 23.26
N HIS A 172 6.11 -12.80 22.18
CA HIS A 172 5.32 -11.59 22.15
C HIS A 172 4.23 -11.67 21.07
N ALA A 173 3.01 -11.34 21.47
CA ALA A 173 1.84 -11.30 20.58
C ALA A 173 1.26 -9.87 20.41
N SER A 174 1.98 -8.84 20.87
CA SER A 174 1.54 -7.45 20.81
C SER A 174 2.51 -6.60 20.01
N ALA A 175 1.97 -5.84 19.04
CA ALA A 175 2.72 -4.86 18.25
C ALA A 175 2.73 -3.45 18.91
N ALA A 176 2.26 -3.30 20.13
CA ALA A 176 2.03 -2.01 20.79
C ALA A 176 3.33 -1.36 21.31
N VAL A 177 4.26 -1.08 20.39
CA VAL A 177 5.53 -0.40 20.67
C VAL A 177 5.80 0.70 19.63
N THR A 178 6.58 1.70 20.03
CA THR A 178 7.06 2.73 19.09
C THR A 178 8.28 2.22 18.32
N ASP A 179 8.48 2.75 17.12
CA ASP A 179 9.65 2.50 16.30
C ASP A 179 10.91 3.13 16.90
N SER A 180 12.07 2.52 16.66
CA SER A 180 13.36 3.12 16.98
C SER A 180 13.88 4.02 15.85
N ASP A 181 13.35 3.85 14.63
CA ASP A 181 13.69 4.61 13.43
C ASP A 181 12.41 4.93 12.63
N PRO A 182 11.53 5.83 13.13
CA PRO A 182 10.29 6.20 12.42
C PRO A 182 10.51 7.21 11.30
N PHE A 183 11.75 7.66 11.08
CA PHE A 183 12.07 8.73 10.13
C PHE A 183 12.48 8.18 8.77
N PHE A 184 12.34 9.02 7.75
CA PHE A 184 12.78 8.74 6.38
C PHE A 184 14.01 9.59 5.97
N GLU A 185 14.46 10.45 6.87
CA GLU A 185 15.57 11.36 6.66
C GLU A 185 16.93 10.67 6.88
N THR A 186 18.00 11.32 6.43
CA THR A 186 19.36 10.77 6.52
C THR A 186 20.06 11.12 7.83
N PHE A 187 19.55 12.09 8.59
CA PHE A 187 20.11 12.49 9.88
C PHE A 187 19.00 12.76 10.90
N HIS A 188 18.88 11.87 11.89
CA HIS A 188 17.84 11.95 12.92
C HIS A 188 18.23 11.13 14.16
N PRO A 189 17.60 11.35 15.33
CA PRO A 189 17.90 10.56 16.52
C PRO A 189 17.45 9.10 16.35
N CYS A 190 18.23 8.16 16.88
CA CYS A 190 17.76 6.80 17.15
C CYS A 190 16.88 6.83 18.40
N LEU A 191 15.64 6.42 18.28
CA LEU A 191 14.69 6.49 19.39
C LEU A 191 14.71 5.22 20.25
N ARG A 192 14.38 5.38 21.51
CA ARG A 192 14.16 4.27 22.42
C ARG A 192 12.75 3.72 22.21
N PRO A 193 12.58 2.43 21.87
CA PRO A 193 11.26 1.80 21.82
C PRO A 193 10.52 1.92 23.16
N ARG A 194 9.25 2.34 23.08
CA ARG A 194 8.36 2.51 24.24
C ARG A 194 7.05 1.80 23.99
N PRO A 195 6.40 1.24 25.02
CA PRO A 195 5.08 0.69 24.86
C PRO A 195 4.07 1.80 24.54
N THR A 196 3.17 1.54 23.60
CA THR A 196 2.01 2.40 23.28
C THR A 196 0.74 1.93 24.00
N HIS A 197 0.78 0.69 24.52
CA HIS A 197 -0.25 0.06 25.34
C HIS A 197 0.43 -0.84 26.39
N PRO A 198 -0.16 -1.11 27.56
CA PRO A 198 0.42 -1.99 28.59
C PRO A 198 0.91 -3.34 28.08
N ASP A 199 0.21 -3.96 27.10
CA ASP A 199 0.57 -5.25 26.51
C ASP A 199 1.91 -5.20 25.73
N GLY A 200 2.35 -4.02 25.31
CA GLY A 200 3.64 -3.82 24.64
C GLY A 200 4.83 -3.70 25.57
N GLN A 201 4.64 -3.69 26.91
CA GLN A 201 5.71 -3.47 27.87
C GLN A 201 6.81 -4.52 27.79
N GLY A 202 6.46 -5.79 27.66
CA GLY A 202 7.39 -6.90 27.50
C GLY A 202 8.26 -6.72 26.25
N LEU A 203 7.62 -6.53 25.10
CA LEU A 203 8.30 -6.31 23.82
C LEU A 203 9.23 -5.09 23.87
N ALA A 204 8.75 -3.95 24.43
CA ALA A 204 9.58 -2.76 24.55
C ALA A 204 10.86 -3.02 25.40
N THR A 205 10.77 -3.85 26.43
CA THR A 205 11.92 -4.24 27.25
C THR A 205 12.90 -5.10 26.43
N THR A 206 12.41 -6.14 25.77
CA THR A 206 13.20 -7.01 24.88
C THR A 206 13.89 -6.21 23.77
N LEU A 207 13.16 -5.28 23.11
CA LEU A 207 13.74 -4.44 22.06
C LEU A 207 14.86 -3.53 22.57
N ASN A 208 14.69 -2.91 23.74
CA ASN A 208 15.73 -2.06 24.30
C ASN A 208 16.99 -2.83 24.68
N GLU A 209 16.87 -4.07 25.11
CA GLU A 209 18.00 -4.98 25.37
C GLU A 209 18.66 -5.41 24.06
N LEU A 210 17.86 -5.88 23.10
CA LEU A 210 18.27 -6.29 21.76
C LEU A 210 19.08 -5.20 21.05
N LEU A 211 18.54 -3.97 20.96
CA LEU A 211 19.21 -2.88 20.27
C LEU A 211 20.55 -2.50 20.91
N ARG A 212 20.65 -2.59 22.25
CA ARG A 212 21.91 -2.34 22.97
C ARG A 212 22.93 -3.45 22.71
N THR A 213 22.52 -4.70 22.87
CA THR A 213 23.39 -5.85 22.66
C THR A 213 23.85 -5.96 21.20
N ALA A 214 22.95 -5.72 20.25
CA ALA A 214 23.28 -5.66 18.82
C ALA A 214 24.34 -4.58 18.55
N ARG A 215 24.18 -3.38 19.13
CA ARG A 215 25.16 -2.31 18.98
C ARG A 215 26.54 -2.71 19.50
N ASP A 216 26.61 -3.30 20.69
CA ASP A 216 27.89 -3.75 21.27
C ASP A 216 28.58 -4.80 20.37
N CYS A 217 27.84 -5.72 19.79
CA CYS A 217 28.33 -6.67 18.80
C CYS A 217 28.86 -5.95 17.56
N LEU A 218 28.03 -5.08 16.93
CA LEU A 218 28.39 -4.38 15.70
C LEU A 218 29.61 -3.47 15.86
N LEU A 219 29.79 -2.83 17.01
CA LEU A 219 30.95 -2.00 17.30
C LEU A 219 32.25 -2.83 17.35
N ASN A 220 32.19 -4.05 17.80
CA ASN A 220 33.32 -4.99 17.94
C ASN A 220 33.48 -5.93 16.74
N SER A 221 32.63 -5.86 15.74
CA SER A 221 32.66 -6.70 14.54
C SER A 221 33.93 -6.48 13.70
N ASP A 222 34.55 -7.58 13.26
CA ASP A 222 35.68 -7.57 12.33
C ASP A 222 35.28 -6.98 10.95
N THR A 223 34.05 -7.23 10.52
CA THR A 223 33.49 -6.62 9.30
C THR A 223 33.48 -5.11 9.41
N ASN A 224 32.97 -4.54 10.49
CA ASN A 224 33.00 -3.10 10.73
C ASN A 224 34.43 -2.55 10.96
N ALA A 225 35.34 -3.33 11.54
CA ALA A 225 36.76 -2.96 11.64
C ALA A 225 37.39 -2.85 10.24
N THR A 226 37.06 -3.75 9.34
CA THR A 226 37.51 -3.74 7.94
C THR A 226 36.93 -2.55 7.17
N ARG A 227 35.63 -2.25 7.33
CA ARG A 227 34.97 -1.08 6.76
C ARG A 227 35.71 0.21 7.16
N ARG A 228 35.98 0.38 8.45
CA ARG A 228 36.75 1.55 8.96
C ARG A 228 38.12 1.67 8.33
N LYS A 229 38.85 0.55 8.13
CA LYS A 229 40.18 0.55 7.47
C LYS A 229 40.09 1.00 6.02
N HIS A 230 38.97 0.75 5.34
CA HIS A 230 38.73 1.18 3.97
C HIS A 230 38.08 2.59 3.87
N GLY A 231 37.92 3.29 4.99
CA GLY A 231 37.31 4.62 5.02
C GLY A 231 35.79 4.61 4.84
N LEU A 232 35.14 3.44 4.95
CA LEU A 232 33.69 3.32 4.90
C LEU A 232 33.09 3.50 6.31
N PRO A 233 31.93 4.16 6.42
CA PRO A 233 31.24 4.28 7.71
C PRO A 233 30.80 2.90 8.19
N PRO A 234 30.96 2.58 9.49
CA PRO A 234 30.50 1.32 10.03
C PRO A 234 28.96 1.27 10.04
N LEU A 235 28.40 0.09 9.80
CA LEU A 235 26.99 -0.23 9.98
C LEU A 235 26.81 -0.71 11.44
N ASP A 236 26.77 0.24 12.35
CA ASP A 236 26.98 0.01 13.79
C ASP A 236 25.70 0.09 14.65
N VAL A 237 24.56 0.21 14.01
CA VAL A 237 23.25 0.22 14.67
C VAL A 237 22.25 -0.64 13.92
N LEU A 238 21.56 -1.49 14.67
CA LEU A 238 20.31 -2.11 14.23
C LEU A 238 19.15 -1.22 14.68
N THR A 239 18.20 -0.98 13.78
CA THR A 239 16.97 -0.25 14.10
C THR A 239 15.75 -1.11 13.85
N THR A 240 14.62 -0.81 14.51
CA THR A 240 13.34 -1.53 14.34
C THR A 240 12.21 -0.56 14.04
N LYS A 241 11.28 -0.98 13.17
CA LYS A 241 10.10 -0.21 12.77
C LYS A 241 8.98 -1.09 12.23
N TRP A 242 7.79 -0.49 12.09
CA TRP A 242 6.63 -1.09 11.42
C TRP A 242 6.16 -2.40 12.05
N THR A 243 6.26 -2.48 13.35
CA THR A 243 5.87 -3.67 14.12
C THR A 243 4.43 -4.06 13.84
N GLY A 244 4.19 -5.36 13.69
CA GLY A 244 2.88 -5.93 13.43
C GLY A 244 2.73 -7.35 13.94
N VAL A 245 1.52 -7.88 13.83
CA VAL A 245 1.20 -9.28 14.16
C VAL A 245 0.29 -9.83 13.06
N ARG A 246 0.70 -10.91 12.42
CA ARG A 246 -0.17 -11.62 11.48
C ARG A 246 -1.28 -12.33 12.25
N GLY A 247 -2.47 -11.74 12.24
CA GLY A 247 -3.69 -12.32 12.82
C GLY A 247 -4.45 -13.18 11.81
N ASP A 248 -5.70 -13.48 12.17
CA ASP A 248 -6.68 -14.14 11.30
C ASP A 248 -7.40 -13.08 10.47
N THR A 249 -6.81 -12.74 9.33
CA THR A 249 -7.38 -11.80 8.37
C THR A 249 -8.28 -12.59 7.41
N PRO A 250 -9.54 -12.20 7.21
CA PRO A 250 -10.37 -12.80 6.16
C PRO A 250 -9.76 -12.52 4.78
N SER A 251 -9.93 -13.42 3.84
CA SER A 251 -9.57 -13.17 2.45
C SER A 251 -10.43 -12.05 1.84
N PHE A 252 -9.97 -11.45 0.76
CA PHE A 252 -10.74 -10.45 0.01
C PHE A 252 -12.09 -11.01 -0.44
N ALA A 253 -12.11 -12.26 -0.90
CA ALA A 253 -13.34 -12.93 -1.32
C ALA A 253 -14.32 -13.14 -0.16
N GLU A 254 -13.84 -13.50 1.04
CA GLU A 254 -14.68 -13.64 2.24
C GLU A 254 -15.19 -12.28 2.73
N GLN A 255 -14.37 -11.23 2.69
CA GLN A 255 -14.74 -9.90 3.17
C GLN A 255 -15.67 -9.17 2.21
N ILE A 256 -15.38 -9.24 0.90
CA ILE A 256 -16.02 -8.43 -0.14
C ILE A 256 -17.02 -9.23 -0.98
N GLY A 257 -16.89 -10.54 -1.03
CA GLY A 257 -17.81 -11.43 -1.77
C GLY A 257 -17.44 -11.65 -3.23
N VAL A 258 -16.28 -11.18 -3.69
CA VAL A 258 -15.78 -11.36 -5.07
C VAL A 258 -14.29 -11.67 -5.09
N ASN A 259 -13.82 -12.32 -6.14
CA ASN A 259 -12.40 -12.58 -6.33
C ASN A 259 -11.66 -11.27 -6.64
N GLY A 260 -10.66 -10.95 -5.80
CA GLY A 260 -9.76 -9.84 -5.98
C GLY A 260 -8.44 -10.24 -6.64
N ALA A 261 -7.87 -9.31 -7.40
CA ALA A 261 -6.53 -9.43 -7.96
C ALA A 261 -5.77 -8.11 -7.86
N ALA A 262 -4.44 -8.15 -7.99
CA ALA A 262 -3.60 -6.97 -7.93
C ALA A 262 -2.45 -7.04 -8.95
N VAL A 263 -2.22 -5.92 -9.64
CA VAL A 263 -1.00 -5.65 -10.42
C VAL A 263 -0.11 -4.76 -9.57
N THR A 264 0.99 -5.31 -9.04
CA THR A 264 1.80 -4.67 -8.01
C THR A 264 3.14 -4.17 -8.55
N SER A 265 3.59 -3.02 -8.04
CA SER A 265 4.88 -2.42 -8.39
C SER A 265 5.98 -2.71 -7.38
N THR A 266 5.62 -3.05 -6.14
CA THR A 266 6.57 -3.29 -5.05
C THR A 266 6.18 -4.51 -4.21
N ARG A 267 7.15 -5.01 -3.43
CA ARG A 267 6.93 -6.14 -2.50
C ARG A 267 5.87 -5.84 -1.43
N LEU A 268 5.75 -4.58 -0.99
CA LEU A 268 4.71 -4.18 -0.03
C LEU A 268 3.31 -4.54 -0.53
N TYR A 269 3.00 -4.21 -1.79
CA TYR A 269 1.69 -4.49 -2.38
C TYR A 269 1.51 -5.96 -2.76
N GLN A 270 2.61 -6.69 -3.07
CA GLN A 270 2.55 -8.16 -3.16
C GLN A 270 2.15 -8.78 -1.82
N GLY A 271 2.73 -8.29 -0.72
CA GLY A 271 2.36 -8.75 0.63
C GLY A 271 0.94 -8.37 1.02
N LEU A 272 0.47 -7.19 0.62
CA LEU A 272 -0.93 -6.79 0.80
C LEU A 272 -1.88 -7.75 0.06
N ALA A 273 -1.59 -8.05 -1.21
CA ALA A 273 -2.37 -9.03 -1.96
C ALA A 273 -2.31 -10.42 -1.33
N ALA A 274 -1.13 -10.85 -0.88
CA ALA A 274 -0.93 -12.17 -0.26
C ALA A 274 -1.72 -12.32 1.06
N VAL A 275 -1.70 -11.31 1.94
CA VAL A 275 -2.44 -11.38 3.22
C VAL A 275 -3.94 -11.43 3.00
N LEU A 276 -4.43 -10.81 1.91
CA LEU A 276 -5.84 -10.78 1.52
C LEU A 276 -6.26 -11.95 0.61
N GLY A 277 -5.36 -12.89 0.32
CA GLY A 277 -5.64 -14.02 -0.56
C GLY A 277 -6.00 -13.63 -2.00
N MET A 278 -5.53 -12.46 -2.46
CA MET A 278 -5.73 -11.98 -3.83
C MET A 278 -4.70 -12.57 -4.78
N THR A 279 -5.11 -12.88 -6.00
CA THR A 279 -4.16 -13.18 -7.09
C THR A 279 -3.32 -11.95 -7.39
N SER A 280 -1.99 -12.08 -7.52
CA SER A 280 -1.15 -10.93 -7.83
C SER A 280 -0.17 -11.20 -8.96
N VAL A 281 0.01 -10.17 -9.80
CA VAL A 281 1.06 -10.09 -10.82
C VAL A 281 2.01 -8.96 -10.41
N HIS A 282 3.29 -9.28 -10.27
CA HIS A 282 4.30 -8.28 -9.97
C HIS A 282 5.00 -7.82 -11.24
N LEU A 283 4.86 -6.53 -11.54
CA LEU A 283 5.55 -5.85 -12.62
C LEU A 283 6.51 -4.82 -12.02
N PRO A 284 7.81 -5.09 -12.02
CA PRO A 284 8.80 -4.11 -11.59
C PRO A 284 8.67 -2.82 -12.41
N PRO A 285 8.89 -1.63 -11.80
CA PRO A 285 8.79 -0.38 -12.52
C PRO A 285 9.72 -0.33 -13.74
N ILE A 286 9.21 0.20 -14.86
CA ILE A 286 9.95 0.43 -16.09
C ILE A 286 10.23 1.93 -16.19
N HIS A 287 11.41 2.33 -16.65
CA HIS A 287 11.77 3.74 -16.79
C HIS A 287 10.85 4.51 -17.75
N ASP A 288 10.36 3.87 -18.79
CA ASP A 288 9.34 4.40 -19.71
C ASP A 288 7.97 4.25 -19.06
N LEU A 289 7.47 5.33 -18.46
CA LEU A 289 6.24 5.32 -17.65
C LEU A 289 4.99 5.01 -18.47
N ALA A 290 4.95 5.42 -19.74
CA ALA A 290 3.83 5.08 -20.62
C ALA A 290 3.77 3.56 -20.86
N LYS A 291 4.91 2.93 -21.14
CA LYS A 291 4.98 1.46 -21.28
C LYS A 291 4.70 0.75 -19.97
N ASP A 292 5.16 1.30 -18.83
CA ASP A 292 4.90 0.73 -17.51
C ASP A 292 3.39 0.65 -17.24
N LEU A 293 2.66 1.75 -17.42
CA LEU A 293 1.23 1.79 -17.17
C LEU A 293 0.43 0.98 -18.20
N SER A 294 0.81 1.03 -19.48
CA SER A 294 0.18 0.18 -20.49
C SER A 294 0.28 -1.30 -20.12
N ALA A 295 1.48 -1.78 -19.75
CA ALA A 295 1.68 -3.18 -19.35
C ALA A 295 0.88 -3.55 -18.09
N ARG A 296 0.72 -2.62 -17.15
CA ARG A 296 -0.10 -2.84 -15.94
C ARG A 296 -1.59 -2.96 -16.27
N LEU A 297 -2.09 -2.15 -17.20
CA LEU A 297 -3.48 -2.22 -17.64
C LEU A 297 -3.73 -3.48 -18.48
N ASP A 298 -2.75 -3.92 -19.29
CA ASP A 298 -2.82 -5.21 -20.00
C ASP A 298 -2.93 -6.38 -19.01
N ALA A 299 -2.08 -6.39 -17.98
CA ALA A 299 -2.14 -7.42 -16.94
C ALA A 299 -3.46 -7.37 -16.15
N ALA A 300 -4.02 -6.19 -15.92
CA ALA A 300 -5.34 -6.07 -15.28
C ALA A 300 -6.45 -6.67 -16.12
N ASP A 301 -6.42 -6.47 -17.43
CA ASP A 301 -7.37 -7.06 -18.36
C ASP A 301 -7.27 -8.59 -18.41
N GLU A 302 -6.06 -9.14 -18.43
CA GLU A 302 -5.81 -10.57 -18.32
C GLU A 302 -6.35 -11.17 -17.00
N LEU A 303 -6.19 -10.47 -15.89
CA LEU A 303 -6.73 -10.88 -14.59
C LEU A 303 -8.26 -10.89 -14.59
N ILE A 304 -8.91 -9.90 -15.22
CA ILE A 304 -10.36 -9.87 -15.40
C ILE A 304 -10.80 -11.07 -16.26
N ALA A 305 -10.14 -11.31 -17.39
CA ALA A 305 -10.42 -12.44 -18.26
C ALA A 305 -10.25 -13.79 -17.53
N SER A 306 -9.34 -13.85 -16.55
CA SER A 306 -9.09 -15.03 -15.70
C SER A 306 -10.10 -15.18 -14.55
N GLY A 307 -11.08 -14.27 -14.42
CA GLY A 307 -12.18 -14.39 -13.45
C GLY A 307 -12.08 -13.45 -12.24
N ALA A 308 -11.12 -12.53 -12.18
CA ALA A 308 -11.12 -11.48 -11.17
C ALA A 308 -12.29 -10.52 -11.40
N ARG A 309 -12.92 -10.07 -10.31
CA ARG A 309 -14.02 -9.10 -10.35
C ARG A 309 -13.65 -7.76 -9.71
N PHE A 310 -12.52 -7.72 -9.03
CA PHE A 310 -11.86 -6.50 -8.58
C PHE A 310 -10.37 -6.63 -8.93
N VAL A 311 -9.82 -5.65 -9.60
CA VAL A 311 -8.39 -5.59 -9.92
C VAL A 311 -7.82 -4.25 -9.44
N HIS A 312 -6.89 -4.32 -8.52
CA HIS A 312 -6.08 -3.19 -8.09
C HIS A 312 -4.86 -3.06 -9.00
N VAL A 313 -4.65 -1.88 -9.56
CA VAL A 313 -3.48 -1.53 -10.38
C VAL A 313 -2.71 -0.43 -9.67
N HIS A 314 -1.43 -0.65 -9.41
CA HIS A 314 -0.61 0.26 -8.61
C HIS A 314 0.64 0.72 -9.35
N THR A 315 0.95 2.03 -9.24
CA THR A 315 2.25 2.60 -9.61
C THR A 315 2.78 3.49 -8.49
N LYS A 316 4.10 3.46 -8.26
CA LYS A 316 4.79 4.25 -7.23
C LYS A 316 5.38 5.56 -7.77
N ALA A 317 5.35 5.76 -9.09
CA ALA A 317 6.10 6.84 -9.77
C ALA A 317 5.72 8.24 -9.27
N THR A 318 4.45 8.51 -9.01
CA THR A 318 3.96 9.81 -8.54
C THR A 318 4.38 10.14 -7.12
N ASP A 319 4.42 9.14 -6.23
CA ASP A 319 4.91 9.30 -4.86
C ASP A 319 6.42 9.56 -4.83
N GLU A 320 7.19 8.76 -5.58
CA GLU A 320 8.64 8.97 -5.71
C GLU A 320 8.95 10.37 -6.25
N ALA A 321 8.19 10.85 -7.24
CA ALA A 321 8.31 12.20 -7.76
C ALA A 321 7.99 13.26 -6.70
N GLY A 322 6.93 13.10 -5.91
CA GLY A 322 6.59 13.98 -4.79
C GLY A 322 7.69 14.05 -3.72
N HIS A 323 8.35 12.92 -3.45
CA HIS A 323 9.47 12.86 -2.52
C HIS A 323 10.74 13.55 -3.02
N THR A 324 10.88 13.82 -4.32
CA THR A 324 11.99 14.66 -4.84
C THR A 324 11.90 16.11 -4.38
N LYS A 325 10.75 16.55 -3.90
CA LYS A 325 10.44 17.94 -3.52
C LYS A 325 10.64 18.93 -4.66
N ASN A 326 10.37 18.45 -5.88
CA ASN A 326 10.36 19.24 -7.10
C ASN A 326 9.00 19.07 -7.81
N PRO A 327 8.13 20.10 -7.81
CA PRO A 327 6.79 20.00 -8.39
C PRO A 327 6.80 19.81 -9.92
N HIS A 328 7.83 20.31 -10.61
CA HIS A 328 7.97 20.05 -12.04
C HIS A 328 8.26 18.58 -12.32
N THR A 329 9.07 17.91 -11.49
CA THR A 329 9.30 16.47 -11.64
C THR A 329 8.01 15.68 -11.50
N LYS A 330 7.14 16.02 -10.53
CA LYS A 330 5.87 15.31 -10.33
C LYS A 330 4.91 15.57 -11.49
N ARG A 331 4.81 16.81 -12.01
CA ARG A 331 4.07 17.14 -13.22
C ARG A 331 4.57 16.32 -14.42
N ASP A 332 5.88 16.35 -14.67
CA ASP A 332 6.49 15.68 -15.82
C ASP A 332 6.30 14.16 -15.78
N VAL A 333 6.27 13.56 -14.57
CA VAL A 333 5.94 12.14 -14.36
C VAL A 333 4.50 11.83 -14.75
N LEU A 334 3.54 12.69 -14.43
CA LEU A 334 2.14 12.53 -14.82
C LEU A 334 1.97 12.65 -16.34
N GLU A 335 2.61 13.65 -16.97
CA GLU A 335 2.59 13.84 -18.42
C GLU A 335 3.23 12.63 -19.15
N ALA A 336 4.36 12.13 -18.64
CA ALA A 336 5.03 10.96 -19.23
C ALA A 336 4.23 9.65 -19.05
N ALA A 337 3.42 9.55 -18.01
CA ALA A 337 2.60 8.39 -17.70
C ALA A 337 1.30 8.34 -18.52
N ASP A 338 0.72 9.50 -18.83
CA ASP A 338 -0.61 9.63 -19.43
C ASP A 338 -0.82 8.85 -20.74
N PRO A 339 0.13 8.82 -21.71
CA PRO A 339 -0.05 8.03 -22.92
C PRO A 339 -0.26 6.53 -22.66
N GLY A 340 0.29 5.99 -21.55
CA GLY A 340 0.08 4.61 -21.13
C GLY A 340 -1.33 4.32 -20.61
N LEU A 341 -2.11 5.36 -20.35
CA LEU A 341 -3.50 5.28 -19.86
C LEU A 341 -4.55 5.28 -20.97
N ALA A 342 -4.16 5.34 -22.24
CA ALA A 342 -5.08 5.37 -23.38
C ALA A 342 -6.11 4.22 -23.37
N ARG A 343 -5.73 3.03 -22.82
CA ARG A 343 -6.65 1.89 -22.68
C ARG A 343 -7.76 2.05 -21.65
N LEU A 344 -7.71 3.07 -20.79
CA LEU A 344 -8.78 3.30 -19.81
C LEU A 344 -10.13 3.46 -20.50
N GLY A 345 -10.19 4.16 -21.65
CA GLY A 345 -11.41 4.34 -22.43
C GLY A 345 -12.05 3.00 -22.82
N GLU A 346 -11.27 2.03 -23.33
CA GLU A 346 -11.75 0.70 -23.70
C GLU A 346 -12.22 -0.10 -22.47
N LEU A 347 -11.52 0.01 -21.35
CA LEU A 347 -11.89 -0.66 -20.11
C LEU A 347 -13.22 -0.12 -19.55
N THR A 348 -13.52 1.17 -19.72
CA THR A 348 -14.79 1.77 -19.25
C THR A 348 -16.02 1.26 -20.01
N GLU A 349 -15.86 0.67 -21.19
CA GLU A 349 -16.98 0.07 -21.94
C GLU A 349 -17.56 -1.19 -21.28
N ARG A 350 -16.76 -1.89 -20.45
CA ARG A 350 -17.10 -3.19 -19.88
C ARG A 350 -16.74 -3.37 -18.39
N SER A 351 -16.21 -2.33 -17.77
CA SER A 351 -15.76 -2.33 -16.37
C SER A 351 -16.12 -1.02 -15.70
N ILE A 352 -16.17 -1.05 -14.39
CA ILE A 352 -16.11 0.17 -13.59
C ILE A 352 -14.63 0.49 -13.36
N VAL A 353 -14.18 1.61 -13.88
CA VAL A 353 -12.80 2.07 -13.75
C VAL A 353 -12.78 3.25 -12.80
N ALA A 354 -11.92 3.18 -11.77
CA ALA A 354 -11.65 4.28 -10.87
C ALA A 354 -10.16 4.62 -10.91
N VAL A 355 -9.84 5.91 -10.98
CA VAL A 355 -8.48 6.45 -10.86
C VAL A 355 -8.43 7.43 -9.72
N THR A 356 -7.48 7.25 -8.80
CA THR A 356 -7.26 8.13 -7.65
C THR A 356 -5.85 7.95 -7.08
N GLY A 357 -5.51 8.73 -6.05
CA GLY A 357 -4.34 8.48 -5.18
C GLY A 357 -4.78 7.93 -3.83
N ASP A 358 -3.86 7.29 -3.14
CA ASP A 358 -4.05 6.78 -1.77
C ASP A 358 -3.79 7.85 -0.70
N HIS A 359 -3.02 8.86 -1.03
CA HIS A 359 -2.74 10.05 -0.21
C HIS A 359 -2.13 11.17 -1.05
N ALA A 360 -1.93 12.32 -0.42
CA ALA A 360 -1.12 13.40 -0.98
C ALA A 360 0.34 13.26 -0.52
N THR A 361 1.28 13.34 -1.48
CA THR A 361 2.72 13.48 -1.26
C THR A 361 3.17 14.83 -1.79
N PRO A 362 3.05 15.92 -0.99
CA PRO A 362 3.39 17.24 -1.48
C PRO A 362 4.83 17.36 -1.94
N SER A 363 4.99 17.95 -3.12
CA SER A 363 6.30 18.22 -3.72
C SER A 363 7.01 19.45 -3.14
N THR A 364 6.52 19.95 -1.99
CA THR A 364 7.13 21.03 -1.21
C THR A 364 8.02 20.49 -0.09
N HIS A 365 9.06 21.27 0.29
CA HIS A 365 9.99 20.86 1.35
C HIS A 365 9.35 20.77 2.75
N GLY A 366 9.91 19.92 3.59
CA GLY A 366 9.56 19.79 5.00
C GLY A 366 8.29 18.99 5.29
N ILE A 367 7.65 18.39 4.29
CA ILE A 367 6.41 17.64 4.43
C ILE A 367 6.59 16.26 3.80
N LEU A 368 6.15 15.22 4.50
CA LEU A 368 6.19 13.84 3.98
C LEU A 368 4.88 13.53 3.24
N HIS A 369 3.81 13.25 3.99
CA HIS A 369 2.45 13.05 3.48
C HIS A 369 1.50 14.01 4.17
N THR A 370 0.40 14.34 3.49
CA THR A 370 -0.63 15.19 4.06
C THR A 370 -2.02 14.62 3.82
N ALA A 371 -3.00 15.21 4.51
CA ALA A 371 -4.41 14.91 4.33
C ALA A 371 -5.09 15.87 3.34
N ASP A 372 -4.33 16.41 2.40
CA ASP A 372 -4.91 17.13 1.26
C ASP A 372 -5.62 16.11 0.35
N PRO A 373 -6.73 16.49 -0.31
CA PRO A 373 -7.48 15.56 -1.14
C PRO A 373 -6.70 15.12 -2.37
N THR A 374 -6.96 13.89 -2.83
CA THR A 374 -6.55 13.45 -4.16
C THR A 374 -7.75 13.49 -5.11
N PRO A 375 -7.56 13.77 -6.41
CA PRO A 375 -8.64 13.65 -7.36
C PRO A 375 -9.12 12.20 -7.46
N LEU A 376 -10.43 12.01 -7.61
CA LEU A 376 -11.09 10.74 -7.87
C LEU A 376 -11.93 10.86 -9.12
N THR A 377 -11.73 9.97 -10.07
CA THR A 377 -12.59 9.81 -11.23
C THR A 377 -13.10 8.39 -11.31
N ILE A 378 -14.40 8.21 -11.52
CA ILE A 378 -15.03 6.90 -11.73
C ILE A 378 -15.79 6.95 -13.05
N ALA A 379 -15.53 6.01 -13.95
CA ALA A 379 -16.21 5.89 -15.24
C ALA A 379 -16.60 4.41 -15.52
N GLY A 380 -17.63 4.24 -16.31
CA GLY A 380 -18.12 2.91 -16.68
C GLY A 380 -19.59 2.93 -17.14
N PRO A 381 -20.15 1.79 -17.58
CA PRO A 381 -21.48 1.75 -18.23
C PRO A 381 -22.64 2.22 -17.36
N THR A 382 -22.50 2.12 -16.04
CA THR A 382 -23.55 2.50 -15.06
C THR A 382 -23.26 3.83 -14.37
N VAL A 383 -22.14 4.46 -14.69
CA VAL A 383 -21.73 5.72 -14.09
C VAL A 383 -22.31 6.89 -14.87
N ARG A 384 -22.95 7.80 -14.15
CA ARG A 384 -23.46 9.03 -14.76
C ARG A 384 -22.28 10.00 -14.97
N GLN A 385 -22.19 10.58 -16.16
CA GLN A 385 -21.26 11.66 -16.46
C GLN A 385 -21.67 12.93 -15.70
N ASP A 386 -20.72 13.62 -15.07
CA ASP A 386 -20.90 14.94 -14.46
C ASP A 386 -20.33 16.07 -15.34
N GLU A 387 -20.18 17.27 -14.77
CA GLU A 387 -19.75 18.45 -15.53
C GLU A 387 -18.22 18.66 -15.55
N VAL A 388 -17.46 17.85 -14.83
CA VAL A 388 -15.99 17.93 -14.79
C VAL A 388 -15.41 17.50 -16.14
N ARG A 389 -14.37 18.20 -16.61
CA ARG A 389 -13.74 17.96 -17.91
C ARG A 389 -12.23 17.77 -17.85
N GLU A 390 -11.63 18.07 -16.71
CA GLU A 390 -10.18 18.02 -16.47
C GLU A 390 -9.92 17.22 -15.21
N PHE A 391 -8.84 16.45 -15.22
CA PHE A 391 -8.40 15.66 -14.06
C PHE A 391 -7.53 16.53 -13.14
N GLY A 392 -7.85 16.59 -11.87
CA GLY A 392 -7.10 17.35 -10.87
C GLY A 392 -7.92 17.64 -9.63
N GLU A 393 -7.28 18.15 -8.58
CA GLU A 393 -7.91 18.39 -7.29
C GLU A 393 -8.98 19.49 -7.36
N TRP A 394 -8.67 20.59 -8.07
CA TRP A 394 -9.60 21.70 -8.17
C TRP A 394 -10.82 21.39 -9.05
N PRO A 395 -10.69 20.80 -10.26
CA PRO A 395 -11.85 20.34 -11.03
C PRO A 395 -12.69 19.32 -10.27
N ALA A 396 -12.07 18.34 -9.65
CA ALA A 396 -12.75 17.23 -8.94
C ALA A 396 -13.67 17.70 -7.81
N ARG A 397 -13.41 18.87 -7.20
CA ARG A 397 -14.28 19.44 -6.16
C ARG A 397 -15.70 19.72 -6.63
N HIS A 398 -15.90 19.88 -7.94
CA HIS A 398 -17.21 20.15 -8.56
C HIS A 398 -17.91 18.86 -9.02
N GLY A 399 -17.26 17.72 -8.83
CA GLY A 399 -17.79 16.43 -9.23
C GLY A 399 -18.97 15.95 -8.39
N TRP A 400 -19.70 15.00 -8.96
CA TRP A 400 -20.95 14.46 -8.41
C TRP A 400 -20.77 13.79 -7.04
N TYR A 401 -19.64 13.10 -6.81
CA TYR A 401 -19.42 12.37 -5.56
C TYR A 401 -19.01 13.25 -4.39
N GLY A 402 -18.57 14.48 -4.65
CA GLY A 402 -18.07 15.37 -3.61
C GLY A 402 -16.85 14.75 -2.92
N ARG A 403 -16.94 14.45 -1.62
CA ARG A 403 -15.84 13.91 -0.84
C ARG A 403 -16.11 12.47 -0.43
N ILE A 404 -15.20 11.56 -0.78
CA ILE A 404 -15.24 10.12 -0.49
C ILE A 404 -14.10 9.76 0.45
N ARG A 405 -14.39 8.98 1.49
CA ARG A 405 -13.38 8.34 2.35
C ARG A 405 -12.97 6.98 1.76
N ALA A 406 -11.82 6.47 2.22
CA ALA A 406 -11.35 5.15 1.78
C ALA A 406 -12.37 4.03 2.04
N GLU A 407 -13.04 4.05 3.19
CA GLU A 407 -14.08 3.08 3.57
C GLU A 407 -15.33 3.12 2.69
N GLU A 408 -15.57 4.26 2.00
CA GLU A 408 -16.73 4.47 1.13
C GLU A 408 -16.43 4.10 -0.33
N LEU A 409 -15.15 4.03 -0.71
CA LEU A 409 -14.73 3.87 -2.11
C LEU A 409 -15.19 2.53 -2.68
N LEU A 410 -14.83 1.41 -2.05
CA LEU A 410 -15.18 0.08 -2.56
C LEU A 410 -16.70 -0.17 -2.57
N PRO A 411 -17.49 0.20 -1.54
CA PRO A 411 -18.95 0.15 -1.60
C PRO A 411 -19.54 0.95 -2.76
N LEU A 412 -19.01 2.14 -3.05
CA LEU A 412 -19.43 2.96 -4.18
C LEU A 412 -19.15 2.25 -5.52
N LEU A 413 -17.92 1.76 -5.72
CA LEU A 413 -17.54 1.00 -6.91
C LEU A 413 -18.37 -0.27 -7.10
N ALA A 414 -18.61 -1.00 -6.00
CA ALA A 414 -19.45 -2.20 -6.00
C ALA A 414 -20.90 -1.87 -6.41
N GLY A 415 -21.44 -0.73 -5.93
CA GLY A 415 -22.76 -0.26 -6.34
C GLY A 415 -22.86 -0.05 -7.86
N HIS A 416 -21.88 0.63 -8.45
CA HIS A 416 -21.80 0.82 -9.90
C HIS A 416 -21.56 -0.48 -10.66
N ALA A 417 -20.87 -1.43 -10.06
CA ALA A 417 -20.63 -2.76 -10.64
C ALA A 417 -21.81 -3.73 -10.53
N ASN A 418 -23.00 -3.26 -10.17
CA ASN A 418 -24.20 -4.06 -9.90
C ASN A 418 -24.04 -5.06 -8.74
N ARG A 419 -23.17 -4.73 -7.77
CA ARG A 419 -22.93 -5.50 -6.53
C ARG A 419 -23.14 -4.64 -5.29
N PRO A 420 -24.33 -4.04 -5.11
CA PRO A 420 -24.53 -3.10 -4.01
C PRO A 420 -24.30 -3.78 -2.67
N VAL A 421 -23.61 -3.09 -1.81
CA VAL A 421 -23.51 -3.44 -0.39
C VAL A 421 -24.83 -3.06 0.27
N PHE A 422 -25.40 -3.96 1.05
CA PHE A 422 -26.76 -3.83 1.53
C PHE A 422 -26.85 -3.90 3.06
N LEU A 423 -27.49 -2.91 3.65
CA LEU A 423 -27.88 -2.89 5.05
C LEU A 423 -29.40 -2.86 5.12
N GLY A 424 -30.04 -4.01 5.13
CA GLY A 424 -31.50 -4.13 5.04
C GLY A 424 -32.09 -5.03 6.10
N HIS A 425 -32.91 -5.98 5.67
CA HIS A 425 -33.59 -6.92 6.57
C HIS A 425 -32.71 -8.04 7.13
N ARG A 426 -31.40 -8.03 6.84
CA ARG A 426 -30.42 -8.88 7.54
C ARG A 426 -29.89 -8.14 8.75
N ILE A 427 -29.87 -8.80 9.87
CA ILE A 427 -29.21 -8.28 11.06
C ILE A 427 -27.71 -8.58 10.91
N SER A 428 -26.93 -7.55 10.57
CA SER A 428 -25.47 -7.63 10.47
C SER A 428 -24.87 -6.38 11.08
N ALA A 429 -23.69 -6.52 11.69
CA ALA A 429 -22.97 -5.43 12.30
C ALA A 429 -22.37 -4.45 11.24
N ARG A 430 -22.32 -4.90 9.99
CA ARG A 430 -21.77 -4.13 8.86
C ARG A 430 -22.57 -4.38 7.59
N PRO A 431 -22.48 -3.47 6.59
CA PRO A 431 -23.00 -3.74 5.26
C PRO A 431 -22.33 -4.97 4.65
N VAL A 432 -23.10 -5.76 3.92
CA VAL A 432 -22.63 -6.96 3.21
C VAL A 432 -23.18 -6.96 1.79
N PRO A 433 -22.53 -7.66 0.83
CA PRO A 433 -23.09 -7.81 -0.51
C PRO A 433 -24.52 -8.37 -0.44
N ALA A 434 -25.43 -7.79 -1.20
CA ALA A 434 -26.83 -8.22 -1.21
C ALA A 434 -26.97 -9.66 -1.69
N LEU A 435 -26.12 -10.04 -2.66
CA LEU A 435 -26.07 -11.38 -3.24
C LEU A 435 -24.64 -11.66 -3.71
N ALA A 436 -24.12 -12.82 -3.36
CA ALA A 436 -22.81 -13.28 -3.85
C ALA A 436 -22.84 -13.53 -5.37
N ASP A 437 -21.70 -13.42 -6.05
CA ASP A 437 -21.58 -13.67 -7.50
C ASP A 437 -21.87 -15.14 -7.84
N ALA A 438 -21.45 -16.06 -6.98
CA ALA A 438 -21.66 -17.50 -7.13
C ALA A 438 -22.29 -18.07 -5.85
N PRO A 439 -23.61 -17.87 -5.62
CA PRO A 439 -24.28 -18.41 -4.44
C PRO A 439 -24.35 -19.93 -4.54
N GLU A 440 -23.93 -20.61 -3.50
CA GLU A 440 -24.00 -22.07 -3.41
C GLU A 440 -25.43 -22.52 -3.08
N PRO A 441 -26.04 -23.37 -3.91
CA PRO A 441 -27.37 -23.89 -3.61
C PRO A 441 -27.32 -24.91 -2.46
N LEU A 442 -28.40 -25.01 -1.72
CA LEU A 442 -28.55 -26.03 -0.68
C LEU A 442 -28.54 -27.43 -1.30
N HIS A 443 -27.59 -28.25 -0.87
CA HIS A 443 -27.54 -29.66 -1.25
C HIS A 443 -28.46 -30.47 -0.30
N PHE A 444 -29.34 -31.26 -0.89
CA PHE A 444 -30.11 -32.26 -0.15
C PHE A 444 -29.45 -33.62 -0.42
N GLU A 445 -28.88 -34.22 0.62
CA GLU A 445 -28.54 -35.64 0.58
C GLU A 445 -29.84 -36.43 0.58
N ARG A 446 -29.97 -37.40 -0.32
CA ARG A 446 -31.17 -38.29 -0.40
C ARG A 446 -31.03 -39.44 0.55
#